data_0f3b367db7db8762de12b69db41f2ac0
#
_entry.id   0f3b367db7db8762de12b69db41f2ac0
#
_cell.length_a   1.000
_cell.length_b   1.000
_cell.length_c   1.000
_cell.angle_alpha   90.00
_cell.angle_beta   90.00
_cell.angle_gamma   90.00
#
_symmetry.space_group_name_H-M   'P 1'
#
loop_
_entity.id
_entity.type
_entity.pdbx_description
1 polymer ?
#
loop_
_entity_poly.entity_id
_entity_poly.type
_entity_poly.pdbx_seq_one_letter_code
_entity_poly.pdbx_strand_id
1 'polypeptide(L)'
;MIDKPRGIFVDQKWVDIAVLYFKGMHIASHKGLNMAWWNLSERKLIESKGKYFVNDTSEELIFFHFSGFKPGSVNFTGRNNDNPEYRFEKRPELVGIFNEYKELLFENGFEKLSVCTPKLNFGYALQKQPMSLKNKIKKAVKKFIK
;
A
#
# COMPACT_ATOMS: atom_id res chain seq x y z
N MET A 1 9.45 1.49 15.33
CA MET A 1 10.84 1.92 15.02
C MET A 1 11.18 1.43 13.62
N ILE A 2 11.80 2.25 12.78
CA ILE A 2 12.26 1.86 11.44
C ILE A 2 13.75 2.17 11.37
N ASP A 3 14.58 1.13 11.20
CA ASP A 3 16.02 1.24 10.96
C ASP A 3 16.40 0.27 9.83
N LYS A 4 16.18 0.73 8.59
CA LYS A 4 16.40 -0.07 7.39
C LYS A 4 17.86 -0.60 7.26
N PRO A 5 18.90 0.19 7.59
CA PRO A 5 20.27 -0.32 7.56
C PRO A 5 20.49 -1.53 8.48
N ARG A 6 19.81 -1.58 9.63
CA ARG A 6 19.85 -2.73 10.53
C ARG A 6 18.79 -3.78 10.21
N GLY A 7 18.05 -3.59 9.11
CA GLY A 7 16.98 -4.47 8.71
C GLY A 7 15.77 -4.45 9.65
N ILE A 8 15.61 -3.41 10.46
CA ILE A 8 14.42 -3.25 11.33
C ILE A 8 13.37 -2.48 10.56
N PHE A 9 12.26 -3.13 10.29
CA PHE A 9 11.11 -2.51 9.65
C PHE A 9 9.87 -2.84 10.47
N VAL A 10 9.43 -1.87 11.25
CA VAL A 10 8.27 -1.93 12.15
C VAL A 10 8.24 -3.23 12.99
N ASP A 11 7.16 -3.97 12.94
CA ASP A 11 6.91 -5.23 13.67
C ASP A 11 7.27 -6.49 12.88
N GLN A 12 7.44 -6.40 11.57
CA GLN A 12 7.61 -7.56 10.68
C GLN A 12 8.76 -8.49 11.10
N LYS A 13 9.92 -7.93 11.44
CA LYS A 13 11.08 -8.75 11.87
C LYS A 13 10.81 -9.56 13.12
N TRP A 14 10.00 -9.06 14.03
CA TRP A 14 9.65 -9.79 15.24
C TRP A 14 8.70 -10.95 14.94
N VAL A 15 7.81 -10.75 13.98
CA VAL A 15 6.91 -11.81 13.52
C VAL A 15 7.67 -12.90 12.75
N ASP A 16 8.69 -12.52 11.94
CA ASP A 16 9.51 -13.49 11.20
C ASP A 16 10.20 -14.51 12.12
N ILE A 17 10.63 -14.08 13.31
CA ILE A 17 11.26 -14.99 14.28
C ILE A 17 10.26 -15.72 15.18
N ALA A 18 9.00 -15.31 15.20
CA ALA A 18 7.99 -15.91 16.07
C ALA A 18 7.80 -17.40 15.80
N VAL A 19 7.95 -17.84 14.55
CA VAL A 19 7.85 -19.27 14.16
C VAL A 19 8.91 -20.15 14.86
N LEU A 20 10.03 -19.55 15.31
CA LEU A 20 11.10 -20.27 16.02
C LEU A 20 10.78 -20.46 17.51
N TYR A 21 9.97 -19.57 18.09
CA TYR A 21 9.70 -19.52 19.52
C TYR A 21 8.34 -20.13 19.91
N PHE A 22 7.37 -20.05 19.01
CA PHE A 22 6.00 -20.50 19.34
C PHE A 22 5.65 -21.79 18.61
N LYS A 23 5.44 -22.86 19.41
CA LYS A 23 4.94 -24.14 18.87
C LYS A 23 3.51 -23.98 18.38
N GLY A 24 3.17 -24.61 17.27
CA GLY A 24 1.81 -24.56 16.70
C GLY A 24 1.52 -23.37 15.80
N MET A 25 2.51 -22.53 15.50
CA MET A 25 2.36 -21.52 14.45
C MET A 25 2.29 -22.17 13.07
N HIS A 26 1.39 -21.65 12.25
CA HIS A 26 1.23 -22.06 10.86
C HIS A 26 1.48 -20.87 9.93
N ILE A 27 2.32 -21.06 8.93
CA ILE A 27 2.52 -20.08 7.86
C ILE A 27 1.54 -20.39 6.75
N ALA A 28 0.52 -19.53 6.59
CA ALA A 28 -0.47 -19.72 5.55
C ALA A 28 0.14 -19.43 4.16
N SER A 29 0.05 -20.41 3.26
CA SER A 29 0.55 -20.30 1.88
C SER A 29 -0.53 -19.87 0.87
N HIS A 30 -1.77 -19.67 1.31
CA HIS A 30 -2.90 -19.30 0.46
C HIS A 30 -2.68 -17.94 -0.22
N LYS A 31 -2.67 -17.89 -1.56
CA LYS A 31 -2.35 -16.68 -2.35
C LYS A 31 -3.39 -15.57 -2.21
N GLY A 32 -4.63 -15.91 -1.87
CA GLY A 32 -5.70 -14.96 -1.59
C GLY A 32 -5.49 -14.14 -0.30
N LEU A 33 -4.52 -14.52 0.54
CA LEU A 33 -4.12 -13.75 1.71
C LEU A 33 -3.05 -12.72 1.34
N ASN A 34 -3.14 -11.51 1.95
CA ASN A 34 -2.11 -10.48 1.86
C ASN A 34 -1.81 -10.01 0.43
N MET A 35 -2.83 -9.96 -0.45
CA MET A 35 -2.67 -9.37 -1.78
C MET A 35 -2.51 -7.86 -1.69
N ALA A 36 -1.55 -7.30 -2.43
CA ALA A 36 -1.22 -5.88 -2.38
C ALA A 36 -0.38 -5.45 -3.60
N TRP A 37 -0.22 -4.13 -3.78
CA TRP A 37 0.57 -3.58 -4.88
C TRP A 37 2.01 -4.12 -4.96
N TRP A 38 2.62 -4.54 -3.86
CA TRP A 38 4.01 -5.02 -3.82
C TRP A 38 4.19 -6.48 -4.26
N ASN A 39 3.12 -7.26 -4.39
CA ASN A 39 3.16 -8.64 -4.86
C ASN A 39 2.33 -8.90 -6.12
N LEU A 40 1.92 -7.85 -6.83
CA LEU A 40 1.19 -7.97 -8.08
C LEU A 40 2.03 -8.53 -9.25
N SER A 41 3.35 -8.59 -9.12
CA SER A 41 4.22 -9.28 -10.08
C SER A 41 4.00 -10.81 -10.07
N GLU A 42 3.59 -11.35 -8.92
CA GLU A 42 3.37 -12.78 -8.71
C GLU A 42 1.88 -13.14 -8.66
N ARG A 43 1.01 -12.13 -8.46
CA ARG A 43 -0.41 -12.32 -8.20
C ARG A 43 -1.25 -11.48 -9.16
N LYS A 44 -2.11 -12.16 -9.90
CA LYS A 44 -3.10 -11.55 -10.79
C LYS A 44 -4.48 -11.74 -10.21
N LEU A 45 -5.26 -10.67 -10.14
CA LEU A 45 -6.66 -10.74 -9.72
C LEU A 45 -7.52 -11.23 -10.88
N ILE A 46 -8.49 -12.08 -10.57
CA ILE A 46 -9.48 -12.58 -11.51
C ILE A 46 -10.85 -12.41 -10.86
N GLU A 47 -11.76 -11.76 -11.55
CA GLU A 47 -13.16 -11.70 -11.15
C GLU A 47 -13.96 -12.82 -11.86
N SER A 48 -14.72 -13.57 -11.09
CA SER A 48 -15.60 -14.62 -11.61
C SER A 48 -16.84 -14.74 -10.74
N LYS A 49 -18.02 -14.65 -11.35
CA LYS A 49 -19.34 -14.81 -10.67
C LYS A 49 -19.49 -13.92 -9.43
N GLY A 50 -19.01 -12.68 -9.49
CA GLY A 50 -19.08 -11.72 -8.37
C GLY A 50 -18.13 -12.01 -7.21
N LYS A 51 -17.11 -12.81 -7.43
CA LYS A 51 -16.04 -13.11 -6.48
C LYS A 51 -14.68 -12.84 -7.10
N TYR A 52 -13.71 -12.54 -6.26
CA TYR A 52 -12.33 -12.34 -6.67
C TYR A 52 -11.46 -13.55 -6.31
N PHE A 53 -10.58 -13.93 -7.24
CA PHE A 53 -9.65 -15.05 -7.12
C PHE A 53 -8.23 -14.57 -7.46
N VAL A 54 -7.22 -15.34 -7.07
CA VAL A 54 -5.81 -15.00 -7.32
C VAL A 54 -5.17 -16.04 -8.23
N ASN A 55 -4.63 -15.58 -9.36
CA ASN A 55 -3.95 -16.32 -10.41
C ASN A 55 -4.84 -17.29 -11.21
N ASP A 56 -5.73 -18.01 -10.53
CA ASP A 56 -6.73 -18.91 -11.10
C ASP A 56 -7.98 -18.93 -10.21
N THR A 57 -8.95 -19.75 -10.50
CA THR A 57 -10.21 -19.80 -9.75
C THR A 57 -10.19 -20.77 -8.56
N SER A 58 -9.03 -21.29 -8.17
CA SER A 58 -8.91 -22.23 -7.06
C SER A 58 -8.73 -21.54 -5.71
N GLU A 59 -8.12 -20.36 -5.69
CA GLU A 59 -7.85 -19.59 -4.47
C GLU A 59 -8.62 -18.27 -4.45
N GLU A 60 -9.71 -18.22 -3.70
CA GLU A 60 -10.52 -17.02 -3.51
C GLU A 60 -9.70 -15.94 -2.79
N LEU A 61 -9.84 -14.67 -3.21
CA LEU A 61 -9.25 -13.54 -2.52
C LEU A 61 -9.88 -13.38 -1.13
N ILE A 62 -9.06 -13.42 -0.09
CA ILE A 62 -9.50 -13.29 1.30
C ILE A 62 -9.17 -11.88 1.83
N PHE A 63 -7.99 -11.35 1.48
CA PHE A 63 -7.53 -10.10 2.04
C PHE A 63 -6.67 -9.29 1.04
N PHE A 64 -7.07 -8.04 0.78
CA PHE A 64 -6.36 -7.10 -0.07
C PHE A 64 -5.97 -5.82 0.70
N HIS A 65 -4.72 -5.40 0.57
CA HIS A 65 -4.24 -4.13 1.10
C HIS A 65 -4.37 -3.00 0.09
N PHE A 66 -5.25 -2.06 0.32
CA PHE A 66 -5.40 -0.84 -0.48
C PHE A 66 -4.40 0.27 -0.09
N SER A 67 -3.18 -0.13 0.25
CA SER A 67 -2.15 0.76 0.82
C SER A 67 -1.75 1.86 -0.15
N GLY A 68 -1.95 3.10 0.27
CA GLY A 68 -1.61 4.28 -0.51
C GLY A 68 -2.63 4.66 -1.59
N PHE A 69 -3.76 3.96 -1.71
CA PHE A 69 -4.84 4.35 -2.61
C PHE A 69 -5.44 5.70 -2.19
N LYS A 70 -5.78 6.51 -3.17
CA LYS A 70 -6.52 7.76 -3.00
C LYS A 70 -7.68 7.77 -3.98
N PRO A 71 -8.94 7.94 -3.52
CA PRO A 71 -10.08 8.09 -4.41
C PRO A 71 -9.86 9.18 -5.44
N GLY A 72 -10.18 8.89 -6.71
CA GLY A 72 -9.96 9.81 -7.83
C GLY A 72 -8.56 9.79 -8.44
N SER A 73 -7.63 9.01 -7.89
CA SER A 73 -6.30 8.82 -8.49
C SER A 73 -6.37 7.91 -9.71
N VAL A 74 -5.54 8.17 -10.71
CA VAL A 74 -5.32 7.26 -11.86
C VAL A 74 -4.43 6.05 -11.48
N ASN A 75 -3.79 6.12 -10.31
CA ASN A 75 -2.92 5.08 -9.78
C ASN A 75 -3.62 4.30 -8.66
N PHE A 76 -3.41 2.99 -8.63
CA PHE A 76 -3.91 2.13 -7.56
C PHE A 76 -3.06 2.19 -6.27
N THR A 77 -1.91 2.86 -6.27
CA THR A 77 -1.13 3.17 -5.07
C THR A 77 -0.44 4.53 -5.19
N GLY A 78 -0.38 5.27 -4.09
CA GLY A 78 0.35 6.53 -3.98
C GLY A 78 1.81 6.39 -3.56
N ARG A 79 2.33 5.17 -3.41
CA ARG A 79 3.69 4.93 -2.89
C ARG A 79 4.79 5.32 -3.87
N ASN A 80 4.49 5.33 -5.16
CA ASN A 80 5.43 5.75 -6.20
C ASN A 80 4.63 6.29 -7.40
N ASN A 81 4.08 7.50 -7.23
CA ASN A 81 3.17 8.12 -8.19
C ASN A 81 3.75 8.32 -9.59
N ASP A 82 5.08 8.36 -9.73
CA ASP A 82 5.76 8.59 -11.01
C ASP A 82 5.96 7.30 -11.82
N ASN A 83 5.67 6.13 -11.23
CA ASN A 83 5.83 4.86 -11.94
C ASN A 83 4.53 4.52 -12.72
N PRO A 84 4.59 4.48 -14.07
CA PRO A 84 3.43 4.17 -14.90
C PRO A 84 2.88 2.76 -14.68
N GLU A 85 3.68 1.82 -14.16
CA GLU A 85 3.24 0.46 -13.85
C GLU A 85 2.18 0.40 -12.74
N TYR A 86 2.03 1.48 -11.94
CA TYR A 86 1.00 1.57 -10.89
C TYR A 86 -0.31 2.22 -11.36
N ARG A 87 -0.48 2.44 -12.66
CA ARG A 87 -1.72 2.94 -13.24
C ARG A 87 -2.73 1.82 -13.45
N PHE A 88 -3.99 2.13 -13.26
CA PHE A 88 -5.09 1.20 -13.58
C PHE A 88 -5.10 0.74 -15.03
N GLU A 89 -4.62 1.57 -15.96
CA GLU A 89 -4.48 1.19 -17.38
C GLU A 89 -3.58 -0.04 -17.60
N LYS A 90 -2.59 -0.25 -16.73
CA LYS A 90 -1.68 -1.40 -16.78
C LYS A 90 -2.22 -2.62 -16.05
N ARG A 91 -3.19 -2.42 -15.18
CA ARG A 91 -3.77 -3.46 -14.33
C ARG A 91 -5.30 -3.32 -14.28
N PRO A 92 -5.98 -3.47 -15.44
CA PRO A 92 -7.43 -3.27 -15.54
C PRO A 92 -8.23 -4.23 -14.64
N GLU A 93 -7.69 -5.39 -14.32
CA GLU A 93 -8.28 -6.37 -13.41
C GLU A 93 -8.45 -5.84 -11.98
N LEU A 94 -7.75 -4.78 -11.60
CA LEU A 94 -7.89 -4.15 -10.27
C LEU A 94 -9.03 -3.15 -10.19
N VAL A 95 -9.54 -2.67 -11.32
CA VAL A 95 -10.52 -1.56 -11.35
C VAL A 95 -11.78 -1.90 -10.55
N GLY A 96 -12.30 -3.11 -10.69
CA GLY A 96 -13.51 -3.57 -9.99
C GLY A 96 -13.37 -3.45 -8.48
N ILE A 97 -12.41 -4.18 -7.90
CA ILE A 97 -12.21 -4.21 -6.45
C ILE A 97 -11.85 -2.84 -5.85
N PHE A 98 -11.14 -1.98 -6.60
CA PHE A 98 -10.82 -0.62 -6.15
C PHE A 98 -12.03 0.32 -6.20
N ASN A 99 -12.96 0.12 -7.14
CA ASN A 99 -14.22 0.85 -7.17
C ASN A 99 -15.11 0.44 -5.99
N GLU A 100 -15.28 -0.83 -5.71
CA GLU A 100 -16.00 -1.33 -4.54
C GLU A 100 -15.41 -0.74 -3.24
N TYR A 101 -14.09 -0.77 -3.09
CA TYR A 101 -13.43 -0.18 -1.92
C TYR A 101 -13.67 1.34 -1.83
N LYS A 102 -13.63 2.04 -2.97
CA LYS A 102 -13.94 3.48 -3.03
C LYS A 102 -15.36 3.75 -2.57
N GLU A 103 -16.35 3.02 -3.06
CA GLU A 103 -17.75 3.15 -2.67
C GLU A 103 -17.90 2.97 -1.15
N LEU A 104 -17.33 1.90 -0.58
CA LEU A 104 -17.31 1.67 0.85
C LEU A 104 -16.66 2.81 1.64
N LEU A 105 -15.59 3.43 1.14
CA LEU A 105 -14.98 4.60 1.78
C LEU A 105 -15.95 5.77 1.84
N PHE A 106 -16.67 6.07 0.75
CA PHE A 106 -17.62 7.18 0.70
C PHE A 106 -18.84 6.92 1.57
N GLU A 107 -19.40 5.72 1.55
CA GLU A 107 -20.50 5.29 2.42
C GLU A 107 -20.13 5.43 3.90
N ASN A 108 -18.87 5.17 4.26
CA ASN A 108 -18.37 5.31 5.63
C ASN A 108 -17.82 6.70 5.97
N GLY A 109 -18.17 7.72 5.19
CA GLY A 109 -17.93 9.12 5.54
C GLY A 109 -16.53 9.64 5.19
N PHE A 110 -15.87 9.07 4.21
CA PHE A 110 -14.55 9.50 3.76
C PHE A 110 -14.47 11.01 3.49
N GLU A 111 -15.46 11.61 2.81
CA GLU A 111 -15.46 13.05 2.51
C GLU A 111 -15.41 13.90 3.78
N LYS A 112 -16.26 13.57 4.75
CA LYS A 112 -16.33 14.28 6.03
C LYS A 112 -15.07 14.12 6.86
N LEU A 113 -14.52 12.90 6.90
CA LEU A 113 -13.36 12.59 7.73
C LEU A 113 -12.05 13.05 7.09
N SER A 114 -11.94 13.07 5.76
CA SER A 114 -10.72 13.45 5.04
C SER A 114 -10.33 14.92 5.24
N VAL A 115 -11.29 15.78 5.56
CA VAL A 115 -11.06 17.22 5.85
C VAL A 115 -10.84 17.50 7.34
N CYS A 116 -10.98 16.50 8.21
CA CYS A 116 -10.78 16.67 9.64
C CYS A 116 -9.29 16.84 9.97
N THR A 117 -8.96 17.91 10.68
CA THR A 117 -7.62 18.08 11.25
C THR A 117 -7.56 17.35 12.59
N PRO A 118 -6.58 16.43 12.80
CA PRO A 118 -6.43 15.78 14.10
C PRO A 118 -6.21 16.78 15.21
N LYS A 119 -7.04 16.75 16.27
CA LYS A 119 -6.85 17.61 17.46
C LYS A 119 -5.67 17.18 18.32
N LEU A 120 -5.32 15.90 18.28
CA LEU A 120 -4.18 15.36 19.02
C LEU A 120 -2.90 15.60 18.23
N ASN A 121 -2.19 16.65 18.59
CA ASN A 121 -0.82 16.85 18.16
C ASN A 121 0.06 16.02 19.09
N PHE A 122 0.33 14.77 18.73
CA PHE A 122 1.18 13.87 19.50
C PHE A 122 2.66 14.29 19.52
N GLY A 123 2.98 15.56 19.59
CA GLY A 123 4.35 16.05 19.72
C GLY A 123 5.32 15.61 18.62
N TYR A 124 4.88 14.67 17.77
CA TYR A 124 5.46 14.40 16.48
C TYR A 124 4.99 15.49 15.52
N ALA A 125 5.27 16.76 15.84
CA ALA A 125 5.54 17.66 14.77
C ALA A 125 6.47 16.85 13.88
N LEU A 126 5.99 16.51 12.68
CA LEU A 126 6.87 16.11 11.60
C LEU A 126 7.89 17.25 11.54
N GLN A 127 8.96 17.13 12.30
CA GLN A 127 10.15 17.91 12.04
C GLN A 127 10.43 17.53 10.60
N LYS A 128 10.06 18.46 9.70
CA LYS A 128 10.54 18.41 8.32
C LYS A 128 12.03 18.29 8.52
N GLN A 129 12.56 17.08 8.45
CA GLN A 129 13.99 16.87 8.58
C GLN A 129 14.60 17.85 7.59
N PRO A 130 15.49 18.74 8.03
CA PRO A 130 16.03 19.74 7.14
C PRO A 130 16.59 18.99 5.96
N MET A 131 16.08 19.31 4.77
CA MET A 131 16.40 18.60 3.54
C MET A 131 17.93 18.54 3.44
N SER A 132 18.51 17.35 3.40
CA SER A 132 19.96 17.16 3.38
C SER A 132 20.55 18.06 2.28
N LEU A 133 21.74 18.58 2.48
CA LEU A 133 22.42 19.45 1.53
C LEU A 133 22.41 18.86 0.11
N LYS A 134 22.57 17.54 0.00
CA LYS A 134 22.52 16.77 -1.24
C LYS A 134 21.15 16.87 -1.95
N ASN A 135 20.05 16.92 -1.21
CA ASN A 135 18.71 17.07 -1.76
C ASN A 135 18.37 18.52 -2.09
N LYS A 136 18.94 19.50 -1.35
CA LYS A 136 18.84 20.91 -1.69
C LYS A 136 19.56 21.21 -3.01
N ILE A 137 20.76 20.66 -3.22
CA ILE A 137 21.53 20.79 -4.45
C ILE A 137 20.79 20.14 -5.63
N LYS A 138 20.28 18.91 -5.48
CA LYS A 138 19.49 18.24 -6.53
C LYS A 138 18.26 19.06 -6.93
N LYS A 139 17.58 19.69 -5.98
CA LYS A 139 16.40 20.53 -6.25
C LYS A 139 16.78 21.83 -6.94
N ALA A 140 17.91 22.43 -6.58
CA ALA A 140 18.45 23.61 -7.23
C ALA A 140 18.85 23.33 -8.69
N VAL A 141 19.62 22.26 -8.93
CA VAL A 141 20.05 21.84 -10.27
C VAL A 141 18.86 21.55 -11.19
N LYS A 142 17.81 20.87 -10.70
CA LYS A 142 16.58 20.65 -11.49
C LYS A 142 15.84 21.94 -11.85
N LYS A 143 16.05 23.03 -11.12
CA LYS A 143 15.43 24.33 -11.41
C LYS A 143 16.19 25.13 -12.47
N PHE A 144 17.47 24.82 -12.70
CA PHE A 144 18.33 25.47 -13.72
C PHE A 144 18.34 24.71 -15.05
N ILE A 145 17.83 23.48 -15.12
CA ILE A 145 17.78 22.65 -16.35
C ILE A 145 16.37 22.72 -17.01
N LYS A 146 15.49 23.56 -16.51
CA LYS A 146 14.24 23.98 -17.17
C LYS A 146 14.42 25.36 -17.74
#